data_9fff722fb3820787efa98d751f8b920d
#
_entry.id   9fff722fb3820787efa98d751f8b920d
#
_cell.length_a   1.000
_cell.length_b   1.000
_cell.length_c   1.000
_cell.angle_alpha   90.00
_cell.angle_beta   90.00
_cell.angle_gamma   90.00
#
_symmetry.space_group_name_H-M   'P 1'
#
loop_
_entity.id
_entity.type
_entity.pdbx_description
1 polymer ?
#
loop_
_entity_poly.entity_id
_entity_poly.type
_entity_poly.pdbx_seq_one_letter_code
_entity_poly.pdbx_strand_id
1 'polypeptide(L)'
;MMKYVFVTGGVVSSLGKGTTAASLGRLLKARGYKVAMQKCDTYYNFNPALLSPLQHGENFITEDGVAADLDLGHYERFIDESLKGEASITTGKIHTALVERELRGEYHGATITVVPHVTNEIKHRIITAAENSGADIAIIEIGGVAGDIESSPYLEAIRQLKWELGAGNTCFIHVALMPYLSVAGEMKTKPTQHSVKALRAIGIQPDVIVCRTEVNISQSAKDKIALFCNVPVGNVVQNRDASTLFEVPLNLEKEGLAGMVLKTLKLDNPPADLTEWTNMVARYDAPTQEVRIALVGKYVAVHDAYLSVHEALVHAGIANLAAVYVDYISSDELTAANAAERLGSYHGIILPGGFGHRGAEGMMAAANFARTKGIP
;
A
#
# COMPACT_ATOMS: atom_id res chain seq x y z
N MET A 1 -2.72 14.16 21.76
CA MET A 1 -3.12 12.73 21.85
C MET A 1 -3.09 12.17 20.45
N MET A 2 -2.37 11.06 20.23
CA MET A 2 -2.25 10.35 18.95
C MET A 2 -3.63 10.02 18.37
N LYS A 3 -3.81 10.20 17.07
CA LYS A 3 -5.02 9.85 16.33
C LYS A 3 -4.76 8.65 15.42
N TYR A 4 -5.77 7.84 15.17
CA TYR A 4 -5.63 6.59 14.43
C TYR A 4 -6.63 6.54 13.27
N VAL A 5 -6.14 6.24 12.08
CA VAL A 5 -6.95 6.00 10.89
C VAL A 5 -6.77 4.54 10.48
N PHE A 6 -7.85 3.78 10.46
CA PHE A 6 -7.83 2.38 10.02
C PHE A 6 -8.38 2.28 8.60
N VAL A 7 -7.56 1.77 7.68
CA VAL A 7 -7.95 1.54 6.29
C VAL A 7 -8.22 0.07 6.09
N THR A 8 -9.46 -0.28 5.84
CA THR A 8 -9.94 -1.64 5.57
C THR A 8 -10.39 -1.77 4.13
N GLY A 9 -10.52 -2.98 3.62
CA GLY A 9 -11.04 -3.18 2.27
C GLY A 9 -11.92 -4.39 2.13
N GLY A 10 -12.61 -4.45 1.02
CA GLY A 10 -13.50 -5.55 0.72
C GLY A 10 -13.78 -5.72 -0.76
N VAL A 11 -14.44 -6.82 -1.11
CA VAL A 11 -14.78 -7.34 -2.43
C VAL A 11 -13.62 -8.13 -3.05
N VAL A 12 -12.43 -7.53 -3.24
CA VAL A 12 -11.25 -8.20 -3.84
C VAL A 12 -9.97 -7.70 -3.19
N SER A 13 -8.90 -8.47 -3.31
CA SER A 13 -7.53 -8.05 -3.01
C SER A 13 -7.02 -7.03 -4.05
N SER A 14 -5.90 -6.40 -3.79
CA SER A 14 -5.26 -5.42 -4.71
C SER A 14 -6.18 -4.26 -5.15
N LEU A 15 -7.13 -3.90 -4.30
CA LEU A 15 -8.13 -2.84 -4.56
C LEU A 15 -7.56 -1.42 -4.45
N GLY A 16 -6.30 -1.28 -4.05
CA GLY A 16 -5.66 0.02 -3.82
C GLY A 16 -5.88 0.58 -2.41
N LYS A 17 -6.00 -0.29 -1.40
CA LYS A 17 -5.96 0.12 0.02
C LYS A 17 -4.68 0.87 0.35
N GLY A 18 -3.52 0.28 0.00
CA GLY A 18 -2.20 0.86 0.20
C GLY A 18 -2.06 2.22 -0.46
N THR A 19 -2.44 2.33 -1.73
CA THR A 19 -2.43 3.61 -2.45
C THR A 19 -3.34 4.65 -1.82
N THR A 20 -4.54 4.24 -1.34
CA THR A 20 -5.46 5.14 -0.64
C THR A 20 -4.87 5.61 0.69
N ALA A 21 -4.27 4.70 1.47
CA ALA A 21 -3.62 5.00 2.74
C ALA A 21 -2.42 5.93 2.55
N ALA A 22 -1.53 5.61 1.59
CA ALA A 22 -0.36 6.42 1.25
C ALA A 22 -0.76 7.82 0.76
N SER A 23 -1.78 7.91 -0.11
CA SER A 23 -2.32 9.17 -0.60
C SER A 23 -2.87 10.03 0.55
N LEU A 24 -3.63 9.43 1.47
CA LEU A 24 -4.10 10.13 2.66
C LEU A 24 -2.93 10.63 3.51
N GLY A 25 -1.89 9.80 3.70
CA GLY A 25 -0.67 10.18 4.39
C GLY A 25 -0.04 11.43 3.77
N ARG A 26 0.11 11.46 2.45
CA ARG A 26 0.60 12.64 1.70
C ARG A 26 -0.28 13.87 1.94
N LEU A 27 -1.60 13.72 1.89
CA LEU A 27 -2.55 14.82 2.06
C LEU A 27 -2.54 15.41 3.47
N LEU A 28 -2.37 14.57 4.49
CA LEU A 28 -2.25 15.02 5.88
C LEU A 28 -0.89 15.69 6.12
N LYS A 29 0.19 15.16 5.55
CA LYS A 29 1.53 15.77 5.59
C LYS A 29 1.55 17.13 4.92
N ALA A 30 0.87 17.30 3.78
CA ALA A 30 0.71 18.56 3.09
C ALA A 30 -0.04 19.63 3.90
N ARG A 31 -0.71 19.21 4.98
CA ARG A 31 -1.38 20.08 5.97
C ARG A 31 -0.56 20.33 7.22
N GLY A 32 0.67 19.83 7.27
CA GLY A 32 1.59 20.01 8.39
C GLY A 32 1.49 18.98 9.51
N TYR A 33 0.67 17.92 9.36
CA TYR A 33 0.62 16.84 10.34
C TYR A 33 1.79 15.87 10.16
N LYS A 34 2.35 15.40 11.27
CA LYS A 34 3.28 14.28 11.28
C LYS A 34 2.48 12.98 11.17
N VAL A 35 2.83 12.14 10.19
CA VAL A 35 2.07 10.93 9.86
C VAL A 35 2.96 9.70 10.02
N ALA A 36 2.46 8.69 10.73
CA ALA A 36 3.02 7.34 10.73
C ALA A 36 2.17 6.41 9.89
N MET A 37 2.82 5.50 9.16
CA MET A 37 2.15 4.48 8.35
C MET A 37 2.45 3.10 8.90
N GLN A 38 1.45 2.22 8.93
CA GLN A 38 1.60 0.84 9.39
C GLN A 38 0.82 -0.12 8.49
N LYS A 39 1.37 -1.32 8.30
CA LYS A 39 0.75 -2.42 7.57
C LYS A 39 0.51 -3.60 8.50
N CYS A 40 -0.74 -4.07 8.55
CA CYS A 40 -1.11 -5.32 9.21
C CYS A 40 -1.35 -6.39 8.15
N ASP A 41 -0.42 -7.34 8.02
CA ASP A 41 -0.51 -8.44 7.07
C ASP A 41 -1.08 -9.69 7.73
N THR A 42 -2.08 -10.28 7.09
CA THR A 42 -2.84 -11.40 7.64
C THR A 42 -2.19 -12.76 7.43
N TYR A 43 -1.08 -12.84 6.67
CA TYR A 43 -0.37 -14.10 6.46
C TYR A 43 0.50 -14.51 7.66
N TYR A 44 0.76 -15.82 7.76
CA TYR A 44 1.50 -16.43 8.88
C TYR A 44 3.03 -16.37 8.76
N ASN A 45 3.57 -15.79 7.69
CA ASN A 45 5.02 -15.66 7.55
C ASN A 45 5.56 -14.68 8.60
N PHE A 46 6.54 -15.15 9.39
CA PHE A 46 7.24 -14.30 10.36
C PHE A 46 8.17 -13.31 9.67
N ASN A 47 8.91 -13.81 8.68
CA ASN A 47 9.90 -13.02 7.94
C ASN A 47 9.48 -12.93 6.46
N PRO A 48 9.03 -11.76 5.99
CA PRO A 48 8.68 -11.56 4.59
C PRO A 48 9.80 -11.82 3.60
N ALA A 49 11.08 -11.72 4.01
CA ALA A 49 12.22 -12.04 3.14
C ALA A 49 12.24 -13.48 2.61
N LEU A 50 11.47 -14.38 3.22
CA LEU A 50 11.34 -15.78 2.79
C LEU A 50 10.19 -15.98 1.79
N LEU A 51 9.39 -14.96 1.52
CA LEU A 51 8.34 -15.01 0.52
C LEU A 51 8.94 -14.99 -0.90
N SER A 52 8.30 -15.72 -1.80
CA SER A 52 8.73 -15.73 -3.20
C SER A 52 8.38 -14.40 -3.88
N PRO A 53 9.34 -13.69 -4.49
CA PRO A 53 9.06 -12.48 -5.26
C PRO A 53 8.10 -12.70 -6.44
N LEU A 54 8.00 -13.93 -6.94
CA LEU A 54 7.04 -14.29 -8.00
C LEU A 54 5.59 -14.41 -7.51
N GLN A 55 5.39 -14.45 -6.20
CA GLN A 55 4.06 -14.57 -5.59
C GLN A 55 3.62 -13.30 -4.85
N HIS A 56 4.55 -12.63 -4.19
CA HIS A 56 4.26 -11.49 -3.30
C HIS A 56 4.87 -10.16 -3.76
N GLY A 57 5.61 -10.15 -4.88
CA GLY A 57 6.38 -8.98 -5.28
C GLY A 57 7.71 -8.86 -4.52
N GLU A 58 8.30 -7.68 -4.51
CA GLU A 58 9.57 -7.46 -3.84
C GLU A 58 9.46 -7.57 -2.32
N ASN A 59 10.57 -7.97 -1.69
CA ASN A 59 10.76 -7.82 -0.26
C ASN A 59 11.36 -6.45 0.00
N PHE A 60 10.58 -5.53 0.54
CA PHE A 60 11.03 -4.19 0.89
C PHE A 60 11.88 -4.25 2.17
N ILE A 61 12.98 -3.51 2.21
CA ILE A 61 13.85 -3.43 3.38
C ILE A 61 13.71 -2.03 4.00
N THR A 62 13.27 -2.00 5.24
CA THR A 62 13.12 -0.75 6.01
C THR A 62 14.48 -0.18 6.43
N GLU A 63 14.51 1.08 6.91
CA GLU A 63 15.72 1.78 7.34
C GLU A 63 16.55 1.00 8.38
N ASP A 64 15.88 0.28 9.27
CA ASP A 64 16.51 -0.55 10.30
C ASP A 64 16.87 -1.98 9.83
N GLY A 65 16.77 -2.25 8.52
CA GLY A 65 17.20 -3.51 7.90
C GLY A 65 16.19 -4.65 8.03
N VAL A 66 14.95 -4.38 8.40
CA VAL A 66 13.90 -5.40 8.53
C VAL A 66 13.19 -5.60 7.20
N ALA A 67 13.02 -6.86 6.79
CA ALA A 67 12.21 -7.18 5.62
C ALA A 67 10.71 -6.99 5.89
N ALA A 68 10.03 -6.39 4.93
CA ALA A 68 8.63 -6.03 5.00
C ALA A 68 7.93 -6.23 3.65
N ASP A 69 6.61 -6.09 3.65
CA ASP A 69 5.80 -6.06 2.45
C ASP A 69 6.11 -4.83 1.58
N LEU A 70 5.94 -4.96 0.28
CA LEU A 70 6.20 -3.89 -0.71
C LEU A 70 5.37 -2.61 -0.48
N ASP A 71 4.24 -2.72 0.21
CA ASP A 71 3.39 -1.57 0.53
C ASP A 71 4.12 -0.53 1.40
N LEU A 72 5.10 -0.96 2.24
CA LEU A 72 5.90 -0.02 3.01
C LEU A 72 6.70 0.92 2.10
N GLY A 73 7.23 0.39 0.99
CA GLY A 73 7.90 1.21 -0.01
C GLY A 73 6.96 2.24 -0.66
N HIS A 74 5.71 1.87 -0.92
CA HIS A 74 4.70 2.84 -1.37
C HIS A 74 4.47 3.93 -0.32
N TYR A 75 4.36 3.55 0.96
CA TYR A 75 4.14 4.53 2.02
C TYR A 75 5.31 5.52 2.09
N GLU A 76 6.56 5.04 2.12
CA GLU A 76 7.75 5.89 2.15
C GLU A 76 7.79 6.87 0.97
N ARG A 77 7.53 6.39 -0.25
CA ARG A 77 7.52 7.24 -1.47
C ARG A 77 6.47 8.35 -1.41
N PHE A 78 5.32 8.11 -0.77
CA PHE A 78 4.25 9.10 -0.69
C PHE A 78 4.43 10.07 0.48
N ILE A 79 4.84 9.58 1.65
CA ILE A 79 5.03 10.45 2.81
C ILE A 79 6.41 11.08 2.89
N ASP A 80 7.36 10.64 2.05
CA ASP A 80 8.74 11.11 2.04
C ASP A 80 9.41 11.00 3.42
N GLU A 81 9.29 9.83 4.03
CA GLU A 81 9.90 9.47 5.32
C GLU A 81 10.21 7.98 5.35
N SER A 82 11.37 7.62 5.91
CA SER A 82 11.76 6.23 6.12
C SER A 82 10.95 5.58 7.23
N LEU A 83 10.53 4.34 7.00
CA LEU A 83 9.81 3.51 7.97
C LEU A 83 10.75 2.50 8.63
N LYS A 84 10.35 2.04 9.81
CA LYS A 84 11.05 0.99 10.55
C LYS A 84 10.25 -0.32 10.50
N GLY A 85 10.92 -1.43 10.80
CA GLY A 85 10.32 -2.76 10.78
C GLY A 85 9.12 -2.96 11.70
N GLU A 86 8.97 -2.11 12.73
CA GLU A 86 7.79 -2.10 13.61
C GLU A 86 6.50 -1.64 12.88
N ALA A 87 6.63 -0.95 11.74
CA ALA A 87 5.51 -0.59 10.88
C ALA A 87 4.90 -1.79 10.12
N SER A 88 5.61 -2.92 10.07
CA SER A 88 5.16 -4.18 9.46
C SER A 88 4.73 -5.19 10.53
N ILE A 89 3.44 -5.42 10.65
CA ILE A 89 2.83 -6.34 11.61
C ILE A 89 2.26 -7.53 10.85
N THR A 90 2.84 -8.74 11.04
CA THR A 90 2.35 -9.97 10.43
C THR A 90 1.73 -10.92 11.44
N THR A 91 0.81 -11.78 11.03
CA THR A 91 0.23 -12.81 11.89
C THR A 91 1.33 -13.70 12.49
N GLY A 92 2.38 -14.02 11.72
CA GLY A 92 3.52 -14.79 12.20
C GLY A 92 4.25 -14.11 13.37
N LYS A 93 4.50 -12.80 13.28
CA LYS A 93 5.11 -12.03 14.38
C LYS A 93 4.23 -12.02 15.64
N ILE A 94 2.90 -11.89 15.47
CA ILE A 94 1.93 -11.92 16.56
C ILE A 94 1.97 -13.29 17.29
N HIS A 95 1.82 -14.37 16.52
CA HIS A 95 1.76 -15.72 17.11
C HIS A 95 3.08 -16.13 17.76
N THR A 96 4.22 -15.78 17.15
CA THR A 96 5.54 -16.05 17.74
C THR A 96 5.68 -15.37 19.10
N ALA A 97 5.28 -14.10 19.22
CA ALA A 97 5.35 -13.38 20.49
C ALA A 97 4.47 -14.04 21.57
N LEU A 98 3.29 -14.53 21.21
CA LEU A 98 2.41 -15.25 22.15
C LEU A 98 3.03 -16.57 22.62
N VAL A 99 3.57 -17.38 21.70
CA VAL A 99 4.23 -18.65 22.02
C VAL A 99 5.47 -18.41 22.89
N GLU A 100 6.29 -17.43 22.59
CA GLU A 100 7.46 -17.09 23.41
C GLU A 100 7.09 -16.69 24.83
N ARG A 101 6.02 -15.90 25.02
CA ARG A 101 5.51 -15.53 26.36
C ARG A 101 4.96 -16.73 27.09
N GLU A 102 4.25 -17.62 26.41
CA GLU A 102 3.74 -18.85 26.98
C GLU A 102 4.87 -19.74 27.50
N LEU A 103 5.90 -19.96 26.68
CA LEU A 103 7.07 -20.76 27.06
C LEU A 103 7.87 -20.14 28.24
N ARG A 104 7.83 -18.80 28.41
CA ARG A 104 8.40 -18.13 29.59
C ARG A 104 7.49 -18.14 30.81
N GLY A 105 6.28 -18.71 30.71
CA GLY A 105 5.32 -18.80 31.81
C GLY A 105 4.59 -17.49 32.13
N GLU A 106 4.63 -16.49 31.27
CA GLU A 106 4.05 -15.17 31.52
C GLU A 106 2.53 -15.18 31.65
N TYR A 107 1.86 -16.22 31.15
CA TYR A 107 0.42 -16.37 31.27
C TYR A 107 -0.05 -17.10 32.53
N HIS A 108 0.87 -17.54 33.40
CA HIS A 108 0.58 -18.15 34.71
C HIS A 108 -0.49 -19.30 34.65
N GLY A 109 -0.47 -20.08 33.58
CA GLY A 109 -1.43 -21.20 33.36
C GLY A 109 -2.79 -20.78 32.80
N ALA A 110 -2.98 -19.53 32.38
CA ALA A 110 -4.19 -19.10 31.69
C ALA A 110 -4.32 -19.76 30.31
N THR A 111 -5.55 -20.08 29.89
CA THR A 111 -5.82 -20.52 28.53
C THR A 111 -5.67 -19.34 27.56
N ILE A 112 -4.78 -19.49 26.57
CA ILE A 112 -4.53 -18.47 25.54
C ILE A 112 -5.56 -18.61 24.43
N THR A 113 -6.25 -17.52 24.11
CA THR A 113 -7.34 -17.46 23.12
C THR A 113 -7.14 -16.32 22.15
N VAL A 114 -7.85 -16.30 21.03
CA VAL A 114 -7.80 -15.17 20.08
C VAL A 114 -8.20 -13.88 20.76
N VAL A 115 -9.32 -13.89 21.48
CA VAL A 115 -9.75 -12.77 22.34
C VAL A 115 -9.61 -13.21 23.79
N PRO A 116 -8.82 -12.53 24.63
CA PRO A 116 -8.18 -11.25 24.37
C PRO A 116 -6.72 -11.32 23.91
N HIS A 117 -6.04 -12.46 23.88
CA HIS A 117 -4.58 -12.53 23.83
C HIS A 117 -4.02 -12.10 22.46
N VAL A 118 -4.51 -12.67 21.35
CA VAL A 118 -4.09 -12.26 20.00
C VAL A 118 -4.50 -10.81 19.72
N THR A 119 -5.73 -10.43 20.06
CA THR A 119 -6.20 -9.06 19.85
C THR A 119 -5.42 -8.04 20.67
N ASN A 120 -5.04 -8.36 21.90
CA ASN A 120 -4.20 -7.47 22.73
C ASN A 120 -2.79 -7.30 22.16
N GLU A 121 -2.19 -8.37 21.64
CA GLU A 121 -0.88 -8.28 20.99
C GLU A 121 -0.93 -7.40 19.72
N ILE A 122 -1.98 -7.55 18.90
CA ILE A 122 -2.19 -6.69 17.72
C ILE A 122 -2.32 -5.22 18.15
N LYS A 123 -3.18 -4.95 19.12
CA LYS A 123 -3.38 -3.58 19.66
C LYS A 123 -2.09 -2.99 20.21
N HIS A 124 -1.35 -3.77 21.00
CA HIS A 124 -0.08 -3.36 21.58
C HIS A 124 0.91 -2.94 20.48
N ARG A 125 1.08 -3.74 19.43
CA ARG A 125 1.99 -3.41 18.34
C ARG A 125 1.56 -2.15 17.58
N ILE A 126 0.28 -2.02 17.28
CA ILE A 126 -0.25 -0.83 16.60
C ILE A 126 0.03 0.44 17.42
N ILE A 127 -0.27 0.40 18.72
CA ILE A 127 -0.09 1.56 19.60
C ILE A 127 1.41 1.87 19.77
N THR A 128 2.23 0.86 20.08
CA THR A 128 3.66 1.05 20.32
C THR A 128 4.38 1.63 19.11
N ALA A 129 4.14 1.09 17.91
CA ALA A 129 4.75 1.62 16.69
C ALA A 129 4.27 3.05 16.38
N ALA A 130 2.99 3.37 16.65
CA ALA A 130 2.47 4.71 16.52
C ALA A 130 3.14 5.69 17.51
N GLU A 131 3.24 5.33 18.78
CA GLU A 131 3.88 6.16 19.83
C GLU A 131 5.37 6.38 19.56
N ASN A 132 6.09 5.32 19.16
CA ASN A 132 7.52 5.40 18.84
C ASN A 132 7.82 6.32 17.64
N SER A 133 6.88 6.47 16.72
CA SER A 133 7.04 7.37 15.57
C SER A 133 7.00 8.86 15.95
N GLY A 134 6.40 9.21 17.08
CA GLY A 134 6.16 10.61 17.49
C GLY A 134 5.23 11.39 16.54
N ALA A 135 4.41 10.69 15.75
CA ALA A 135 3.47 11.29 14.82
C ALA A 135 2.22 11.85 15.52
N ASP A 136 1.48 12.70 14.82
CA ASP A 136 0.17 13.20 15.27
C ASP A 136 -0.94 12.22 14.89
N ILE A 137 -0.81 11.59 13.71
CA ILE A 137 -1.79 10.67 13.12
C ILE A 137 -1.06 9.41 12.64
N ALA A 138 -1.54 8.25 13.11
CA ALA A 138 -1.13 6.95 12.59
C ALA A 138 -2.18 6.41 11.61
N ILE A 139 -1.75 6.00 10.42
CA ILE A 139 -2.59 5.36 9.41
C ILE A 139 -2.21 3.88 9.36
N ILE A 140 -3.17 3.02 9.67
CA ILE A 140 -2.99 1.58 9.74
C ILE A 140 -3.81 0.91 8.64
N GLU A 141 -3.13 0.29 7.68
CA GLU A 141 -3.79 -0.52 6.67
C GLU A 141 -3.96 -1.96 7.17
N ILE A 142 -5.19 -2.46 7.08
CA ILE A 142 -5.49 -3.85 7.41
C ILE A 142 -5.50 -4.66 6.11
N GLY A 143 -4.61 -5.64 6.03
CA GLY A 143 -4.51 -6.60 4.94
C GLY A 143 -5.74 -7.50 4.85
N GLY A 144 -5.88 -8.17 3.71
CA GLY A 144 -7.02 -9.04 3.44
C GLY A 144 -8.31 -8.30 3.12
N VAL A 145 -9.41 -9.04 3.13
CA VAL A 145 -10.76 -8.57 2.81
C VAL A 145 -11.65 -8.70 4.04
N ALA A 146 -12.51 -7.70 4.28
CA ALA A 146 -13.47 -7.76 5.38
C ALA A 146 -14.45 -8.93 5.18
N GLY A 147 -14.44 -9.87 6.12
CA GLY A 147 -15.20 -11.11 6.06
C GLY A 147 -14.34 -12.37 5.86
N ASP A 148 -13.06 -12.23 5.51
CA ASP A 148 -12.13 -13.34 5.45
C ASP A 148 -11.70 -13.76 6.86
N ILE A 149 -11.40 -15.07 7.01
CA ILE A 149 -11.00 -15.64 8.29
C ILE A 149 -9.71 -15.00 8.79
N GLU A 150 -8.75 -14.82 7.91
CA GLU A 150 -7.41 -14.32 8.23
C GLU A 150 -7.43 -12.86 8.73
N SER A 151 -8.36 -12.04 8.25
CA SER A 151 -8.48 -10.64 8.68
C SER A 151 -9.24 -10.46 10.00
N SER A 152 -10.00 -11.49 10.42
CA SER A 152 -10.92 -11.41 11.57
C SER A 152 -10.26 -10.98 12.88
N PRO A 153 -9.06 -11.49 13.30
CA PRO A 153 -8.41 -11.04 14.53
C PRO A 153 -8.00 -9.56 14.51
N TYR A 154 -7.56 -9.08 13.34
CA TYR A 154 -7.19 -7.66 13.17
C TYR A 154 -8.41 -6.76 13.22
N LEU A 155 -9.48 -7.14 12.54
CA LEU A 155 -10.73 -6.38 12.55
C LEU A 155 -11.33 -6.33 13.96
N GLU A 156 -11.27 -7.44 14.71
CA GLU A 156 -11.69 -7.45 16.11
C GLU A 156 -10.80 -6.55 16.98
N ALA A 157 -9.48 -6.56 16.78
CA ALA A 157 -8.56 -5.70 17.52
C ALA A 157 -8.84 -4.20 17.28
N ILE A 158 -9.00 -3.78 16.03
CA ILE A 158 -9.30 -2.35 15.73
C ILE A 158 -10.71 -1.94 16.16
N ARG A 159 -11.67 -2.89 16.18
CA ARG A 159 -12.99 -2.66 16.77
C ARG A 159 -12.89 -2.36 18.27
N GLN A 160 -12.05 -3.11 19.00
CA GLN A 160 -11.77 -2.86 20.41
C GLN A 160 -11.07 -1.51 20.62
N LEU A 161 -10.05 -1.20 19.80
CA LEU A 161 -9.34 0.10 19.86
C LEU A 161 -10.27 1.30 19.70
N LYS A 162 -11.32 1.19 18.89
CA LYS A 162 -12.33 2.27 18.77
C LYS A 162 -12.93 2.64 20.12
N TRP A 163 -13.24 1.65 20.96
CA TRP A 163 -13.79 1.86 22.29
C TRP A 163 -12.74 2.32 23.30
N GLU A 164 -11.57 1.72 23.27
CA GLU A 164 -10.48 2.02 24.20
C GLU A 164 -9.92 3.44 24.00
N LEU A 165 -9.76 3.86 22.76
CA LEU A 165 -9.24 5.18 22.42
C LEU A 165 -10.29 6.30 22.52
N GLY A 166 -11.56 5.97 22.45
CA GLY A 166 -12.68 6.89 22.61
C GLY A 166 -13.03 7.69 21.35
N ALA A 167 -14.16 8.35 21.40
CA ALA A 167 -14.74 9.08 20.27
C ALA A 167 -13.87 10.26 19.81
N GLY A 168 -13.64 10.36 18.50
CA GLY A 168 -12.82 11.39 17.87
C GLY A 168 -11.32 11.12 17.89
N ASN A 169 -10.89 9.92 18.30
CA ASN A 169 -9.50 9.50 18.22
C ASN A 169 -9.25 8.42 17.17
N THR A 170 -10.31 7.90 16.55
CA THR A 170 -10.27 6.92 15.48
C THR A 170 -11.13 7.34 14.30
N CYS A 171 -10.68 7.00 13.08
CA CYS A 171 -11.43 7.12 11.84
C CYS A 171 -11.30 5.83 11.04
N PHE A 172 -12.43 5.30 10.54
CA PHE A 172 -12.48 4.06 9.76
C PHE A 172 -12.80 4.37 8.31
N ILE A 173 -11.84 4.08 7.42
CA ILE A 173 -12.00 4.18 5.97
C ILE A 173 -12.19 2.76 5.43
N HIS A 174 -13.22 2.58 4.60
CA HIS A 174 -13.44 1.31 3.92
C HIS A 174 -13.33 1.50 2.41
N VAL A 175 -12.33 0.84 1.81
CA VAL A 175 -12.11 0.84 0.36
C VAL A 175 -12.88 -0.32 -0.24
N ALA A 176 -13.75 -0.07 -1.19
CA ALA A 176 -14.57 -1.10 -1.82
C ALA A 176 -14.69 -0.88 -3.34
N LEU A 177 -14.76 -1.99 -4.08
CA LEU A 177 -14.95 -1.94 -5.53
C LEU A 177 -16.37 -1.53 -5.87
N MET A 178 -16.50 -0.61 -6.82
CA MET A 178 -17.76 -0.25 -7.45
C MET A 178 -17.64 -0.45 -8.97
N PRO A 179 -17.89 -1.68 -9.47
CA PRO A 179 -17.61 -2.03 -10.85
C PRO A 179 -18.60 -1.37 -11.82
N TYR A 180 -18.08 -0.99 -12.98
CA TYR A 180 -18.87 -0.60 -14.12
C TYR A 180 -19.03 -1.79 -15.07
N LEU A 181 -20.26 -2.16 -15.37
CA LEU A 181 -20.55 -3.23 -16.33
C LEU A 181 -20.74 -2.60 -17.71
N SER A 182 -19.70 -2.63 -18.54
CA SER A 182 -19.70 -2.00 -19.88
C SER A 182 -20.83 -2.52 -20.77
N VAL A 183 -21.13 -3.82 -20.72
CA VAL A 183 -22.24 -4.43 -21.49
C VAL A 183 -23.60 -3.89 -21.07
N ALA A 184 -23.81 -3.62 -19.80
CA ALA A 184 -25.06 -3.09 -19.25
C ALA A 184 -25.10 -1.57 -19.23
N GLY A 185 -23.97 -0.89 -19.46
CA GLY A 185 -23.86 0.56 -19.41
C GLY A 185 -24.12 1.14 -18.01
N GLU A 186 -23.96 0.36 -16.95
CA GLU A 186 -24.31 0.79 -15.60
C GLU A 186 -23.30 0.41 -14.54
N MET A 187 -23.23 1.26 -13.50
CA MET A 187 -22.43 1.04 -12.31
C MET A 187 -23.21 0.19 -11.29
N LYS A 188 -22.52 -0.77 -10.67
CA LYS A 188 -23.12 -1.67 -9.67
C LYS A 188 -22.70 -1.29 -8.27
N THR A 189 -23.64 -0.83 -7.45
CA THR A 189 -23.43 -0.45 -6.04
C THR A 189 -23.49 -1.64 -5.08
N LYS A 190 -24.05 -2.78 -5.50
CA LYS A 190 -24.23 -3.96 -4.65
C LYS A 190 -22.92 -4.53 -4.05
N PRO A 191 -21.81 -4.67 -4.80
CA PRO A 191 -20.56 -5.17 -4.23
C PRO A 191 -20.07 -4.30 -3.05
N THR A 192 -20.08 -2.99 -3.21
CA THR A 192 -19.73 -2.03 -2.14
C THR A 192 -20.65 -2.18 -0.92
N GLN A 193 -21.98 -2.28 -1.13
CA GLN A 193 -22.94 -2.47 -0.05
C GLN A 193 -22.70 -3.78 0.72
N HIS A 194 -22.40 -4.88 0.02
CA HIS A 194 -22.13 -6.18 0.65
C HIS A 194 -20.82 -6.15 1.45
N SER A 195 -19.79 -5.49 0.92
CA SER A 195 -18.51 -5.31 1.59
C SER A 195 -18.67 -4.54 2.92
N VAL A 196 -19.36 -3.41 2.88
CA VAL A 196 -19.67 -2.63 4.10
C VAL A 196 -20.56 -3.43 5.06
N LYS A 197 -21.51 -4.22 4.54
CA LYS A 197 -22.33 -5.10 5.38
C LYS A 197 -21.47 -6.15 6.12
N ALA A 198 -20.49 -6.75 5.47
CA ALA A 198 -19.56 -7.69 6.09
C ALA A 198 -18.75 -7.01 7.22
N LEU A 199 -18.22 -5.81 6.97
CA LEU A 199 -17.52 -5.02 7.99
C LEU A 199 -18.41 -4.68 9.19
N ARG A 200 -19.66 -4.26 8.93
CA ARG A 200 -20.63 -3.95 9.98
C ARG A 200 -21.05 -5.18 10.80
N ALA A 201 -21.07 -6.36 10.21
CA ALA A 201 -21.36 -7.61 10.93
C ALA A 201 -20.31 -7.91 12.00
N ILE A 202 -19.06 -7.42 11.84
CA ILE A 202 -18.00 -7.49 12.85
C ILE A 202 -18.13 -6.40 13.91
N GLY A 203 -19.02 -5.42 13.72
CA GLY A 203 -19.24 -4.30 14.65
C GLY A 203 -18.48 -3.03 14.28
N ILE A 204 -17.93 -2.92 13.07
CA ILE A 204 -17.25 -1.72 12.59
C ILE A 204 -18.15 -0.97 11.62
N GLN A 205 -18.58 0.23 11.99
CA GLN A 205 -19.21 1.20 11.09
C GLN A 205 -18.12 2.07 10.48
N PRO A 206 -17.93 2.07 9.14
CA PRO A 206 -16.98 2.99 8.50
C PRO A 206 -17.47 4.44 8.63
N ASP A 207 -16.52 5.36 8.74
CA ASP A 207 -16.76 6.80 8.74
C ASP A 207 -16.71 7.35 7.30
N VAL A 208 -15.87 6.78 6.46
CA VAL A 208 -15.68 7.14 5.05
C VAL A 208 -15.65 5.87 4.19
N ILE A 209 -16.31 5.92 3.05
CA ILE A 209 -16.26 4.86 2.03
C ILE A 209 -15.53 5.40 0.80
N VAL A 210 -14.43 4.73 0.42
CA VAL A 210 -13.71 5.03 -0.80
C VAL A 210 -14.11 4.00 -1.86
N CYS A 211 -14.80 4.46 -2.88
CA CYS A 211 -15.29 3.63 -3.98
C CYS A 211 -14.26 3.60 -5.12
N ARG A 212 -13.57 2.48 -5.28
CA ARG A 212 -12.69 2.24 -6.41
C ARG A 212 -13.52 1.96 -7.67
N THR A 213 -13.26 2.69 -8.76
CA THR A 213 -14.09 2.65 -9.97
C THR A 213 -13.30 3.07 -11.21
N GLU A 214 -13.71 2.59 -12.37
CA GLU A 214 -13.15 2.96 -13.67
C GLU A 214 -13.76 4.26 -14.22
N VAL A 215 -15.00 4.57 -13.83
CA VAL A 215 -15.77 5.71 -14.36
C VAL A 215 -16.30 6.61 -13.25
N ASN A 216 -16.73 7.82 -13.60
CA ASN A 216 -17.29 8.76 -12.63
C ASN A 216 -18.56 8.22 -11.96
N ILE A 217 -18.64 8.39 -10.64
CA ILE A 217 -19.80 8.00 -9.85
C ILE A 217 -20.86 9.09 -9.92
N SER A 218 -22.07 8.72 -10.35
CA SER A 218 -23.20 9.66 -10.35
C SER A 218 -23.64 10.02 -8.91
N GLN A 219 -24.20 11.21 -8.72
CA GLN A 219 -24.72 11.62 -7.42
C GLN A 219 -25.74 10.62 -6.87
N SER A 220 -26.64 10.11 -7.70
CA SER A 220 -27.63 9.11 -7.28
C SER A 220 -27.00 7.80 -6.80
N ALA A 221 -25.82 7.40 -7.35
CA ALA A 221 -25.09 6.23 -6.87
C ALA A 221 -24.38 6.53 -5.53
N LYS A 222 -23.82 7.72 -5.34
CA LYS A 222 -23.28 8.17 -4.03
C LYS A 222 -24.39 8.19 -2.96
N ASP A 223 -25.55 8.74 -3.28
CA ASP A 223 -26.72 8.78 -2.38
C ASP A 223 -27.17 7.37 -1.98
N LYS A 224 -27.21 6.46 -2.94
CA LYS A 224 -27.56 5.06 -2.69
C LYS A 224 -26.55 4.35 -1.79
N ILE A 225 -25.24 4.53 -2.03
CA ILE A 225 -24.20 3.97 -1.15
C ILE A 225 -24.34 4.56 0.26
N ALA A 226 -24.46 5.86 0.38
CA ALA A 226 -24.62 6.55 1.66
C ALA A 226 -25.78 5.98 2.48
N LEU A 227 -26.95 5.83 1.85
CA LEU A 227 -28.17 5.30 2.47
C LEU A 227 -27.96 3.86 2.96
N PHE A 228 -27.50 2.96 2.08
CA PHE A 228 -27.37 1.54 2.41
C PHE A 228 -26.21 1.22 3.35
N CYS A 229 -25.17 2.05 3.35
CA CYS A 229 -23.97 1.87 4.17
C CYS A 229 -24.00 2.71 5.47
N ASN A 230 -25.04 3.53 5.66
CA ASN A 230 -25.22 4.38 6.85
C ASN A 230 -24.03 5.33 7.08
N VAL A 231 -23.65 6.06 6.03
CA VAL A 231 -22.65 7.14 6.09
C VAL A 231 -23.24 8.42 5.50
N PRO A 232 -22.75 9.61 5.91
CA PRO A 232 -23.13 10.85 5.23
C PRO A 232 -22.81 10.77 3.72
N VAL A 233 -23.65 11.39 2.87
CA VAL A 233 -23.42 11.38 1.41
C VAL A 233 -22.05 11.97 1.06
N GLY A 234 -21.62 13.03 1.72
CA GLY A 234 -20.32 13.64 1.54
C GLY A 234 -19.14 12.73 1.92
N ASN A 235 -19.36 11.63 2.64
CA ASN A 235 -18.32 10.68 3.03
C ASN A 235 -18.24 9.46 2.07
N VAL A 236 -18.89 9.53 0.92
CA VAL A 236 -18.71 8.58 -0.18
C VAL A 236 -17.79 9.19 -1.22
N VAL A 237 -16.53 8.78 -1.17
CA VAL A 237 -15.41 9.29 -1.97
C VAL A 237 -15.22 8.43 -3.21
N GLN A 238 -15.04 9.06 -4.35
CA GLN A 238 -14.65 8.40 -5.58
C GLN A 238 -13.13 8.28 -5.65
N ASN A 239 -12.61 7.08 -5.90
CA ASN A 239 -11.22 6.85 -6.29
C ASN A 239 -11.21 6.19 -7.66
N ARG A 240 -11.18 7.02 -8.71
CA ARG A 240 -11.16 6.56 -10.10
C ARG A 240 -9.75 6.13 -10.50
N ASP A 241 -9.67 5.24 -11.49
CA ASP A 241 -8.43 4.86 -12.14
C ASP A 241 -7.72 6.11 -12.67
N ALA A 242 -6.44 6.24 -12.36
CA ALA A 242 -5.60 7.35 -12.74
C ALA A 242 -4.52 6.87 -13.73
N SER A 243 -3.95 7.77 -14.51
CA SER A 243 -2.87 7.46 -15.46
C SER A 243 -1.59 7.07 -14.73
N THR A 244 -1.39 7.62 -13.54
CA THR A 244 -0.28 7.31 -12.65
C THR A 244 -0.74 7.31 -11.19
N LEU A 245 -0.05 6.55 -10.34
CA LEU A 245 -0.31 6.54 -8.89
C LEU A 245 -0.10 7.93 -8.25
N PHE A 246 0.74 8.78 -8.85
CA PHE A 246 1.01 10.13 -8.35
C PHE A 246 -0.18 11.10 -8.49
N GLU A 247 -1.14 10.83 -9.38
CA GLU A 247 -2.38 11.62 -9.47
C GLU A 247 -3.37 11.30 -8.35
N VAL A 248 -3.28 10.13 -7.74
CA VAL A 248 -4.29 9.66 -6.76
C VAL A 248 -4.43 10.62 -5.58
N PRO A 249 -3.35 11.14 -4.95
CA PRO A 249 -3.50 12.15 -3.89
C PRO A 249 -4.26 13.39 -4.35
N LEU A 250 -3.97 13.91 -5.55
CA LEU A 250 -4.64 15.09 -6.10
C LEU A 250 -6.13 14.84 -6.35
N ASN A 251 -6.48 13.65 -6.81
CA ASN A 251 -7.86 13.27 -7.04
C ASN A 251 -8.63 13.08 -5.72
N LEU A 252 -8.02 12.45 -4.72
CA LEU A 252 -8.62 12.28 -3.39
C LEU A 252 -8.73 13.61 -2.62
N GLU A 253 -7.83 14.57 -2.87
CA GLU A 253 -7.95 15.94 -2.35
C GLU A 253 -9.18 16.64 -2.92
N LYS A 254 -9.42 16.56 -4.23
CA LYS A 254 -10.62 17.12 -4.89
C LYS A 254 -11.91 16.52 -4.33
N GLU A 255 -11.89 15.24 -3.96
CA GLU A 255 -13.02 14.56 -3.31
C GLU A 255 -13.13 14.90 -1.81
N GLY A 256 -12.15 15.59 -1.22
CA GLY A 256 -12.18 16.08 0.16
C GLY A 256 -11.84 15.03 1.22
N LEU A 257 -11.16 13.92 0.87
CA LEU A 257 -10.88 12.80 1.78
C LEU A 257 -10.20 13.24 3.09
N ALA A 258 -9.13 14.03 2.99
CA ALA A 258 -8.39 14.47 4.18
C ALA A 258 -9.25 15.32 5.12
N GLY A 259 -10.07 16.23 4.57
CA GLY A 259 -10.99 17.04 5.37
C GLY A 259 -12.04 16.21 6.13
N MET A 260 -12.56 15.14 5.51
CA MET A 260 -13.50 14.21 6.16
C MET A 260 -12.83 13.48 7.33
N VAL A 261 -11.61 13.01 7.13
CA VAL A 261 -10.80 12.33 8.16
C VAL A 261 -10.52 13.26 9.32
N LEU A 262 -10.00 14.47 9.05
CA LEU A 262 -9.69 15.47 10.08
C LEU A 262 -10.93 15.88 10.87
N LYS A 263 -12.08 16.07 10.21
CA LYS A 263 -13.35 16.33 10.87
C LYS A 263 -13.75 15.19 11.81
N THR A 264 -13.62 13.94 11.39
CA THR A 264 -13.93 12.76 12.23
C THR A 264 -13.00 12.69 13.44
N LEU A 265 -11.73 13.00 13.26
CA LEU A 265 -10.72 13.03 14.32
C LEU A 265 -10.77 14.28 15.19
N LYS A 266 -11.65 15.24 14.88
CA LYS A 266 -11.78 16.54 15.56
C LYS A 266 -10.47 17.32 15.56
N LEU A 267 -9.80 17.32 14.41
CA LEU A 267 -8.58 18.07 14.14
C LEU A 267 -8.88 19.24 13.20
N ASP A 268 -8.03 20.25 13.23
CA ASP A 268 -8.09 21.37 12.31
C ASP A 268 -7.82 20.90 10.86
N ASN A 269 -8.40 21.60 9.89
CA ASN A 269 -8.20 21.29 8.47
C ASN A 269 -7.55 22.51 7.76
N PRO A 270 -6.25 22.75 7.97
CA PRO A 270 -5.56 23.80 7.24
C PRO A 270 -5.47 23.47 5.75
N PRO A 271 -5.27 24.48 4.88
CA PRO A 271 -5.08 24.23 3.46
C PRO A 271 -3.86 23.35 3.21
N ALA A 272 -3.98 22.42 2.26
CA ALA A 272 -2.86 21.55 1.88
C ALA A 272 -1.89 22.31 0.95
N ASP A 273 -0.61 22.26 1.24
CA ASP A 273 0.42 22.64 0.26
C ASP A 273 0.82 21.41 -0.57
N LEU A 274 0.26 21.33 -1.76
CA LEU A 274 0.53 20.28 -2.75
C LEU A 274 1.32 20.81 -3.95
N THR A 275 1.97 21.97 -3.83
CA THR A 275 2.67 22.64 -4.93
C THR A 275 3.75 21.76 -5.54
N GLU A 276 4.63 21.20 -4.72
CA GLU A 276 5.71 20.31 -5.19
C GLU A 276 5.15 19.02 -5.81
N TRP A 277 4.15 18.43 -5.17
CA TRP A 277 3.51 17.23 -5.70
C TRP A 277 2.82 17.45 -7.04
N THR A 278 2.10 18.55 -7.19
CA THR A 278 1.46 18.95 -8.45
C THR A 278 2.49 19.20 -9.55
N ASN A 279 3.60 19.86 -9.22
CA ASN A 279 4.70 20.09 -10.16
C ASN A 279 5.37 18.78 -10.59
N MET A 280 5.51 17.81 -9.66
CA MET A 280 6.03 16.49 -9.98
C MET A 280 5.13 15.74 -10.96
N VAL A 281 3.81 15.75 -10.74
CA VAL A 281 2.83 15.14 -11.66
C VAL A 281 2.88 15.83 -13.03
N ALA A 282 2.93 17.15 -13.07
CA ALA A 282 3.04 17.89 -14.33
C ALA A 282 4.31 17.54 -15.11
N ARG A 283 5.44 17.29 -14.43
CA ARG A 283 6.68 16.82 -15.06
C ARG A 283 6.56 15.39 -15.59
N TYR A 284 5.88 14.52 -14.87
CA TYR A 284 5.59 13.16 -15.32
C TYR A 284 4.76 13.15 -16.61
N ASP A 285 3.75 14.04 -16.71
CA ASP A 285 2.83 14.12 -17.85
C ASP A 285 3.42 14.81 -19.09
N ALA A 286 4.52 15.55 -18.94
CA ALA A 286 5.12 16.34 -20.01
C ALA A 286 6.63 16.02 -20.21
N PRO A 287 7.01 14.76 -20.50
CA PRO A 287 8.40 14.42 -20.79
C PRO A 287 8.85 15.06 -22.11
N THR A 288 10.11 15.45 -22.18
CA THR A 288 10.72 16.03 -23.38
C THR A 288 11.59 15.06 -24.16
N GLN A 289 11.85 13.89 -23.60
CA GLN A 289 12.67 12.84 -24.19
C GLN A 289 12.19 11.46 -23.72
N GLU A 290 12.63 10.42 -24.42
CA GLU A 290 12.33 9.01 -24.08
C GLU A 290 13.62 8.27 -23.80
N VAL A 291 13.58 7.42 -22.77
CA VAL A 291 14.68 6.54 -22.37
C VAL A 291 14.16 5.12 -22.23
N ARG A 292 14.82 4.17 -22.88
CA ARG A 292 14.51 2.73 -22.77
C ARG A 292 15.59 2.03 -21.97
N ILE A 293 15.20 1.34 -20.91
CA ILE A 293 16.05 0.63 -19.98
C ILE A 293 15.72 -0.86 -20.04
N ALA A 294 16.73 -1.71 -20.21
CA ALA A 294 16.60 -3.14 -20.03
C ALA A 294 16.86 -3.50 -18.56
N LEU A 295 15.86 -4.04 -17.86
CA LEU A 295 16.05 -4.66 -16.55
C LEU A 295 16.23 -6.17 -16.76
N VAL A 296 17.46 -6.65 -16.66
CA VAL A 296 17.81 -8.07 -16.89
C VAL A 296 17.85 -8.80 -15.55
N GLY A 297 16.84 -9.59 -15.27
CA GLY A 297 16.65 -10.20 -13.95
C GLY A 297 16.07 -11.61 -13.99
N LYS A 298 15.92 -12.19 -12.79
CA LYS A 298 15.43 -13.57 -12.57
C LYS A 298 13.90 -13.63 -12.36
N TYR A 299 13.30 -12.55 -11.84
CA TYR A 299 11.92 -12.52 -11.37
C TYR A 299 11.03 -11.66 -12.26
N VAL A 300 11.36 -11.60 -13.55
CA VAL A 300 10.72 -10.70 -14.54
C VAL A 300 9.28 -11.08 -14.93
N ALA A 301 8.81 -12.24 -14.51
CA ALA A 301 7.43 -12.67 -14.75
C ALA A 301 6.40 -11.87 -13.91
N VAL A 302 6.84 -11.20 -12.85
CA VAL A 302 6.00 -10.37 -11.98
C VAL A 302 6.65 -9.00 -11.86
N HIS A 303 5.98 -7.95 -12.34
CA HIS A 303 6.52 -6.58 -12.32
C HIS A 303 6.87 -6.11 -10.91
N ASP A 304 6.03 -6.44 -9.93
CA ASP A 304 6.20 -6.02 -8.54
C ASP A 304 7.44 -6.64 -7.87
N ALA A 305 8.08 -7.66 -8.49
CA ALA A 305 9.32 -8.23 -7.95
C ALA A 305 10.51 -7.27 -7.95
N TYR A 306 10.48 -6.22 -8.78
CA TYR A 306 11.50 -5.18 -8.88
C TYR A 306 10.88 -3.78 -8.76
N LEU A 307 9.83 -3.64 -7.99
CA LEU A 307 9.02 -2.42 -7.90
C LEU A 307 9.86 -1.21 -7.50
N SER A 308 10.69 -1.30 -6.47
CA SER A 308 11.52 -0.15 -6.03
C SER A 308 12.55 0.28 -7.07
N VAL A 309 13.08 -0.66 -7.86
CA VAL A 309 13.99 -0.35 -8.99
C VAL A 309 13.22 0.37 -10.09
N HIS A 310 12.02 -0.10 -10.41
CA HIS A 310 11.14 0.54 -11.39
C HIS A 310 10.77 1.96 -10.97
N GLU A 311 10.31 2.13 -9.74
CA GLU A 311 9.92 3.44 -9.20
C GLU A 311 11.11 4.42 -9.15
N ALA A 312 12.30 3.94 -8.80
CA ALA A 312 13.51 4.76 -8.83
C ALA A 312 13.83 5.29 -10.25
N LEU A 313 13.61 4.46 -11.26
CA LEU A 313 13.77 4.86 -12.67
C LEU A 313 12.70 5.88 -13.09
N VAL A 314 11.45 5.68 -12.66
CA VAL A 314 10.37 6.65 -12.90
C VAL A 314 10.68 7.99 -12.23
N HIS A 315 11.13 7.99 -10.97
CA HIS A 315 11.54 9.22 -10.27
C HIS A 315 12.71 9.93 -10.97
N ALA A 316 13.70 9.17 -11.44
CA ALA A 316 14.79 9.73 -12.24
C ALA A 316 14.28 10.35 -13.56
N GLY A 317 13.33 9.69 -14.21
CA GLY A 317 12.65 10.20 -15.40
C GLY A 317 11.95 11.53 -15.13
N ILE A 318 11.17 11.63 -14.06
CA ILE A 318 10.48 12.87 -13.65
C ILE A 318 11.49 14.01 -13.42
N ALA A 319 12.59 13.71 -12.72
CA ALA A 319 13.63 14.70 -12.44
C ALA A 319 14.32 15.22 -13.70
N ASN A 320 14.45 14.38 -14.74
CA ASN A 320 15.14 14.69 -16.00
C ASN A 320 14.18 14.97 -17.17
N LEU A 321 12.87 15.10 -16.93
CA LEU A 321 11.83 15.28 -17.94
C LEU A 321 11.89 14.22 -19.04
N ALA A 322 12.12 12.96 -18.64
CA ALA A 322 12.21 11.80 -19.52
C ALA A 322 11.09 10.80 -19.25
N ALA A 323 10.43 10.33 -20.29
CA ALA A 323 9.60 9.12 -20.21
C ALA A 323 10.54 7.93 -20.18
N VAL A 324 10.49 7.16 -19.09
CA VAL A 324 11.33 5.98 -18.92
C VAL A 324 10.50 4.73 -19.18
N TYR A 325 10.88 3.96 -20.20
CA TYR A 325 10.30 2.67 -20.52
C TYR A 325 11.23 1.56 -20.05
N VAL A 326 10.72 0.71 -19.14
CA VAL A 326 11.50 -0.39 -18.57
C VAL A 326 11.00 -1.70 -19.17
N ASP A 327 11.85 -2.36 -19.95
CA ASP A 327 11.58 -3.68 -20.48
C ASP A 327 12.24 -4.75 -19.59
N TYR A 328 11.44 -5.70 -19.11
CA TYR A 328 11.86 -6.78 -18.22
C TYR A 328 12.34 -7.97 -19.05
N ILE A 329 13.65 -8.28 -18.98
CA ILE A 329 14.29 -9.33 -19.76
C ILE A 329 14.72 -10.47 -18.84
N SER A 330 14.27 -11.70 -19.16
CA SER A 330 14.69 -12.88 -18.42
C SER A 330 16.18 -13.15 -18.60
N SER A 331 16.91 -13.16 -17.50
CA SER A 331 18.32 -13.56 -17.53
C SER A 331 18.52 -15.03 -17.90
N ASP A 332 17.52 -15.90 -17.76
CA ASP A 332 17.58 -17.30 -18.14
C ASP A 332 17.62 -17.49 -19.68
N GLU A 333 17.11 -16.51 -20.43
CA GLU A 333 17.03 -16.54 -21.89
C GLU A 333 18.20 -15.79 -22.57
N LEU A 334 19.05 -15.11 -21.81
CA LEU A 334 20.12 -14.29 -22.33
C LEU A 334 21.43 -15.05 -22.37
N THR A 335 22.13 -14.94 -23.49
CA THR A 335 23.45 -15.58 -23.75
C THR A 335 24.38 -14.56 -24.39
N ALA A 336 25.68 -14.85 -24.39
CA ALA A 336 26.69 -14.05 -25.12
C ALA A 336 26.39 -13.96 -26.63
N ALA A 337 25.74 -14.96 -27.21
CA ALA A 337 25.43 -14.99 -28.64
C ALA A 337 24.25 -14.07 -29.02
N ASN A 338 23.23 -13.92 -28.13
CA ASN A 338 22.05 -13.12 -28.43
C ASN A 338 22.02 -11.75 -27.72
N ALA A 339 23.00 -11.46 -26.87
CA ALA A 339 23.03 -10.22 -26.09
C ALA A 339 23.00 -8.96 -26.97
N ALA A 340 23.71 -8.97 -28.10
CA ALA A 340 23.75 -7.83 -29.02
C ALA A 340 22.37 -7.55 -29.65
N GLU A 341 21.67 -8.59 -30.06
CA GLU A 341 20.31 -8.49 -30.62
C GLU A 341 19.29 -8.03 -29.56
N ARG A 342 19.37 -8.64 -28.37
CA ARG A 342 18.38 -8.42 -27.31
C ARG A 342 18.56 -7.10 -26.57
N LEU A 343 19.80 -6.59 -26.48
CA LEU A 343 20.13 -5.43 -25.64
C LEU A 343 20.63 -4.20 -26.41
N GLY A 344 20.90 -4.33 -27.70
CA GLY A 344 21.58 -3.29 -28.47
C GLY A 344 20.77 -2.00 -28.70
N SER A 345 19.46 -2.01 -28.47
CA SER A 345 18.58 -0.86 -28.66
C SER A 345 18.30 -0.07 -27.37
N TYR A 346 18.80 -0.52 -26.23
CA TYR A 346 18.55 0.14 -24.94
C TYR A 346 19.57 1.22 -24.64
N HIS A 347 19.11 2.27 -23.95
CA HIS A 347 19.95 3.38 -23.52
C HIS A 347 20.71 3.08 -22.22
N GLY A 348 20.22 2.09 -21.46
CA GLY A 348 20.86 1.60 -20.23
C GLY A 348 20.41 0.20 -19.87
N ILE A 349 21.22 -0.51 -19.08
CA ILE A 349 20.97 -1.88 -18.66
C ILE A 349 21.12 -1.96 -17.13
N ILE A 350 20.10 -2.47 -16.46
CA ILE A 350 20.13 -2.70 -15.01
C ILE A 350 20.13 -4.20 -14.72
N LEU A 351 21.03 -4.62 -13.85
CA LEU A 351 21.16 -5.98 -13.35
C LEU A 351 20.80 -5.98 -11.86
N PRO A 352 19.52 -6.21 -11.51
CA PRO A 352 19.10 -6.18 -10.12
C PRO A 352 19.65 -7.38 -9.34
N GLY A 353 19.67 -7.29 -8.02
CA GLY A 353 20.05 -8.39 -7.14
C GLY A 353 19.16 -9.63 -7.32
N GLY A 354 19.69 -10.78 -6.88
CA GLY A 354 18.95 -12.04 -6.90
C GLY A 354 19.78 -13.18 -6.32
N PHE A 355 19.13 -14.10 -5.61
CA PHE A 355 19.79 -15.22 -4.94
C PHE A 355 19.94 -16.44 -5.85
N GLY A 356 20.99 -17.23 -5.59
CA GLY A 356 21.26 -18.52 -6.26
C GLY A 356 21.83 -18.36 -7.67
N HIS A 357 22.16 -19.52 -8.28
CA HIS A 357 22.91 -19.58 -9.55
C HIS A 357 22.04 -19.40 -10.80
N ARG A 358 20.71 -19.55 -10.70
CA ARG A 358 19.79 -19.41 -11.82
C ARG A 358 19.97 -18.03 -12.47
N GLY A 359 20.07 -17.95 -13.79
CA GLY A 359 20.17 -16.73 -14.58
C GLY A 359 21.51 -15.97 -14.45
N ALA A 360 22.50 -16.47 -13.68
CA ALA A 360 23.79 -15.79 -13.49
C ALA A 360 24.56 -15.62 -14.79
N GLU A 361 24.59 -16.65 -15.65
CA GLU A 361 25.26 -16.61 -16.93
C GLU A 361 24.72 -15.53 -17.87
N GLY A 362 23.38 -15.37 -17.92
CA GLY A 362 22.73 -14.32 -18.68
C GLY A 362 22.99 -12.91 -18.12
N MET A 363 23.04 -12.75 -16.80
CA MET A 363 23.42 -11.48 -16.19
C MET A 363 24.90 -11.13 -16.51
N MET A 364 25.81 -12.11 -16.47
CA MET A 364 27.20 -11.90 -16.86
C MET A 364 27.32 -11.55 -18.36
N ALA A 365 26.55 -12.20 -19.23
CA ALA A 365 26.49 -11.86 -20.65
C ALA A 365 26.04 -10.44 -20.89
N ALA A 366 24.98 -9.99 -20.18
CA ALA A 366 24.50 -8.61 -20.25
C ALA A 366 25.55 -7.60 -19.75
N ALA A 367 26.17 -7.87 -18.60
CA ALA A 367 27.19 -6.99 -18.03
C ALA A 367 28.41 -6.85 -19.00
N ASN A 368 28.87 -7.98 -19.58
CA ASN A 368 29.94 -7.95 -20.54
C ASN A 368 29.59 -7.19 -21.83
N PHE A 369 28.36 -7.39 -22.33
CA PHE A 369 27.86 -6.67 -23.50
C PHE A 369 27.80 -5.15 -23.20
N ALA A 370 27.19 -4.74 -22.12
CA ALA A 370 27.10 -3.34 -21.72
C ALA A 370 28.47 -2.67 -21.62
N ARG A 371 29.39 -3.30 -20.87
CA ARG A 371 30.78 -2.84 -20.73
C ARG A 371 31.50 -2.68 -22.05
N THR A 372 31.39 -3.66 -22.96
CA THR A 372 32.10 -3.63 -24.26
C THR A 372 31.53 -2.65 -25.26
N LYS A 373 30.22 -2.30 -25.12
CA LYS A 373 29.53 -1.34 -25.98
C LYS A 373 29.44 0.07 -25.38
N GLY A 374 29.89 0.27 -24.14
CA GLY A 374 29.83 1.53 -23.45
C GLY A 374 28.37 1.96 -23.10
N ILE A 375 27.47 0.97 -22.94
CA ILE A 375 26.10 1.22 -22.48
C ILE A 375 26.12 1.26 -20.95
N PRO A 376 25.56 2.31 -20.30
CA PRO A 376 25.48 2.42 -18.85
C PRO A 376 24.77 1.23 -18.21
#